data_14b761a8b1b2bb306085b1227dc06d18
#
_entry.id   14b761a8b1b2bb306085b1227dc06d18
#
_cell.length_a   1.000
_cell.length_b   1.000
_cell.length_c   1.000
_cell.angle_alpha   90.00
_cell.angle_beta   90.00
_cell.angle_gamma   90.00
#
_symmetry.space_group_name_H-M   'P 1'
#
loop_
_entity.id
_entity.type
_entity.pdbx_description
1 polymer ?
#
loop_
_entity_poly.entity_id
_entity_poly.type
_entity_poly.pdbx_seq_one_letter_code
_entity_poly.pdbx_strand_id
1 'polypeptide(L)'
;MTLDDFFAGRTEARELFDAVRAQIDELGRTELRVSKSQVAFVHDHNVAVAWTPDRYRKSTAPLVLTVSLRRRDSSPRWKEVVQVSSGRYTHHLELRSAEEIDDEVRGWLAEAWAIAEGAR
;
A
#
# COMPACT_ATOMS: atom_id res chain seq x y z
N MET A 1 6.86 5.20 16.94
CA MET A 1 5.40 5.29 16.72
C MET A 1 4.86 3.89 16.49
N THR A 2 3.72 3.58 17.07
CA THR A 2 3.07 2.28 16.91
C THR A 2 1.95 2.38 15.88
N LEU A 3 1.42 1.22 15.45
CA LEU A 3 0.23 1.20 14.59
C LEU A 3 -0.95 1.89 15.26
N ASP A 4 -1.13 1.64 16.56
CA ASP A 4 -2.24 2.26 17.30
C ASP A 4 -2.10 3.78 17.31
N ASP A 5 -0.89 4.30 17.45
CA ASP A 5 -0.63 5.75 17.38
C ASP A 5 -0.96 6.29 16.00
N PHE A 6 -0.52 5.59 14.96
CA PHE A 6 -0.73 6.03 13.58
C PHE A 6 -2.22 6.12 13.22
N PHE A 7 -3.00 5.13 13.65
CA PHE A 7 -4.42 5.04 13.32
C PHE A 7 -5.34 5.57 14.44
N ALA A 8 -4.80 6.27 15.43
CA ALA A 8 -5.61 6.81 16.53
C ALA A 8 -6.73 7.70 15.97
N GLY A 9 -7.98 7.41 16.34
CA GLY A 9 -9.15 8.13 15.84
C GLY A 9 -9.53 7.81 14.39
N ARG A 10 -8.91 6.80 13.77
CA ARG A 10 -9.10 6.45 12.35
C ARG A 10 -9.51 4.99 12.21
N THR A 11 -10.66 4.64 12.77
CA THR A 11 -11.14 3.25 12.82
C THR A 11 -11.29 2.64 11.43
N GLU A 12 -11.89 3.39 10.51
CA GLU A 12 -12.11 2.90 9.15
C GLU A 12 -10.80 2.64 8.41
N ALA A 13 -9.85 3.55 8.54
CA ALA A 13 -8.52 3.38 7.94
C ALA A 13 -7.81 2.15 8.53
N ARG A 14 -7.94 1.93 9.85
CA ARG A 14 -7.34 0.77 10.50
C ARG A 14 -7.93 -0.53 10.00
N GLU A 15 -9.24 -0.58 9.83
CA GLU A 15 -9.90 -1.79 9.30
C GLU A 15 -9.42 -2.11 7.89
N LEU A 16 -9.28 -1.09 7.04
CA LEU A 16 -8.76 -1.27 5.69
C LEU A 16 -7.30 -1.71 5.71
N PHE A 17 -6.50 -1.10 6.58
CA PHE A 17 -5.10 -1.49 6.76
C PHE A 17 -5.00 -2.97 7.17
N ASP A 18 -5.81 -3.39 8.13
CA ASP A 18 -5.78 -4.77 8.60
C ASP A 18 -6.16 -5.74 7.48
N ALA A 19 -7.11 -5.36 6.61
CA ALA A 19 -7.50 -6.18 5.47
C ALA A 19 -6.36 -6.28 4.44
N VAL A 20 -5.65 -5.18 4.17
CA VAL A 20 -4.46 -5.20 3.30
C VAL A 20 -3.39 -6.10 3.91
N ARG A 21 -3.12 -5.92 5.20
CA ARG A 21 -2.11 -6.70 5.91
C ARG A 21 -2.39 -8.20 5.82
N ALA A 22 -3.66 -8.59 5.96
CA ALA A 22 -4.04 -10.00 5.86
C ALA A 22 -3.66 -10.59 4.50
N GLN A 23 -3.81 -9.83 3.41
CA GLN A 23 -3.44 -10.28 2.08
C GLN A 23 -1.93 -10.37 1.92
N ILE A 24 -1.18 -9.42 2.45
CA ILE A 24 0.28 -9.45 2.40
C ILE A 24 0.81 -10.61 3.23
N ASP A 25 0.21 -10.87 4.40
CA ASP A 25 0.62 -11.98 5.26
C ASP A 25 0.46 -13.34 4.59
N GLU A 26 -0.48 -13.46 3.64
CA GLU A 26 -0.62 -14.70 2.85
C GLU A 26 0.57 -14.92 1.92
N LEU A 27 1.29 -13.88 1.54
CA LEU A 27 2.49 -13.97 0.70
C LEU A 27 3.71 -14.36 1.52
N GLY A 28 3.76 -13.92 2.77
CA GLY A 28 4.86 -14.23 3.66
C GLY A 28 4.96 -13.21 4.78
N ARG A 29 6.06 -13.26 5.50
CA ARG A 29 6.30 -12.39 6.65
C ARG A 29 6.88 -11.05 6.22
N THR A 30 6.36 -9.97 6.78
CA THR A 30 6.92 -8.63 6.60
C THR A 30 7.25 -8.01 7.94
N GLU A 31 8.18 -7.06 7.91
CA GLU A 31 8.41 -6.12 9.00
C GLU A 31 7.59 -4.86 8.70
N LEU A 32 6.90 -4.33 9.70
CA LEU A 32 6.18 -3.07 9.55
C LEU A 32 7.07 -1.93 10.03
N ARG A 33 7.19 -0.90 9.20
CA ARG A 33 7.89 0.33 9.59
C ARG A 33 6.88 1.45 9.66
N VAL A 34 6.60 1.90 10.87
CA VAL A 34 5.58 2.92 11.15
C VAL A 34 6.27 4.26 11.37
N SER A 35 5.89 5.26 10.60
CA SER A 35 6.35 6.63 10.77
C SER A 35 5.14 7.54 10.95
N LYS A 36 5.38 8.85 11.10
CA LYS A 36 4.28 9.82 11.21
C LYS A 36 3.43 9.88 9.94
N SER A 37 4.02 9.57 8.79
CA SER A 37 3.36 9.78 7.51
C SER A 37 2.85 8.50 6.85
N GLN A 38 3.36 7.33 7.24
CA GLN A 38 3.03 6.09 6.53
C GLN A 38 3.43 4.85 7.30
N VAL A 39 2.86 3.72 6.87
CA VAL A 39 3.25 2.39 7.34
C VAL A 39 3.78 1.61 6.15
N ALA A 40 5.03 1.17 6.20
CA ALA A 40 5.62 0.38 5.13
C ALA A 40 5.64 -1.11 5.50
N PHE A 41 5.28 -1.94 4.52
CA PHE A 41 5.41 -3.40 4.61
C PHE A 41 6.73 -3.77 3.95
N VAL A 42 7.67 -4.32 4.72
CA VAL A 42 9.03 -4.58 4.24
C VAL A 42 9.32 -6.06 4.24
N HIS A 43 9.76 -6.57 3.08
CA HIS A 43 10.30 -7.92 2.89
C HIS A 43 11.57 -7.74 2.06
N ASP A 44 12.73 -7.70 2.71
CA ASP A 44 14.01 -7.26 2.16
C ASP A 44 13.95 -5.80 1.69
N HIS A 45 12.94 -5.46 0.89
CA HIS A 45 12.65 -4.10 0.41
C HIS A 45 11.17 -3.80 0.62
N ASN A 46 10.77 -2.56 0.42
CA ASN A 46 9.36 -2.17 0.55
C ASN A 46 8.50 -2.91 -0.47
N VAL A 47 7.48 -3.60 0.02
CA VAL A 47 6.47 -4.24 -0.83
C VAL A 47 5.37 -3.23 -1.15
N ALA A 48 4.87 -2.57 -0.13
CA ALA A 48 3.78 -1.60 -0.25
C ALA A 48 3.83 -0.63 0.93
N VAL A 49 3.16 0.49 0.77
CA VAL A 49 3.06 1.53 1.80
C VAL A 49 1.59 1.91 1.94
N ALA A 50 1.12 2.03 3.18
CA ALA A 50 -0.23 2.49 3.47
C ALA A 50 -0.17 3.84 4.19
N TRP A 51 -1.04 4.76 3.82
CA TRP A 51 -1.07 6.10 4.43
C TRP A 51 -2.47 6.69 4.36
N THR A 52 -2.70 7.75 5.14
CA THR A 52 -3.99 8.42 5.20
C THR A 52 -3.88 9.78 4.50
N PRO A 53 -4.74 10.06 3.52
CA PRO A 53 -4.58 11.26 2.67
C PRO A 53 -5.11 12.55 3.28
N ASP A 54 -5.83 12.48 4.36
CA ASP A 54 -6.59 13.61 4.93
C ASP A 54 -5.73 14.80 5.35
N ARG A 55 -4.42 14.61 5.52
CA ARG A 55 -3.51 15.70 5.90
C ARG A 55 -2.87 16.39 4.70
N TYR A 56 -2.81 15.71 3.57
CA TYR A 56 -1.94 16.14 2.46
C TYR A 56 -2.66 16.29 1.14
N ARG A 57 -3.88 15.75 1.03
CA ARG A 57 -4.61 15.72 -0.23
C ARG A 57 -6.09 15.98 -0.01
N LYS A 58 -6.75 16.51 -1.05
CA LYS A 58 -8.21 16.64 -1.05
C LYS A 58 -8.83 15.31 -1.45
N SER A 59 -8.67 14.32 -0.61
CA SER A 59 -9.25 13.00 -0.81
C SER A 59 -10.12 12.63 0.38
N THR A 60 -11.24 11.99 0.12
CA THR A 60 -12.13 11.48 1.15
C THR A 60 -11.88 10.00 1.44
N ALA A 61 -10.92 9.39 0.75
CA ALA A 61 -10.62 7.99 0.99
C ALA A 61 -9.99 7.80 2.37
N PRO A 62 -10.43 6.80 3.14
CA PRO A 62 -9.85 6.55 4.47
C PRO A 62 -8.38 6.12 4.39
N LEU A 63 -8.00 5.40 3.33
CA LEU A 63 -6.66 4.86 3.20
C LEU A 63 -6.21 4.91 1.74
N VAL A 64 -4.92 5.17 1.54
CA VAL A 64 -4.27 5.02 0.25
C VAL A 64 -3.24 3.90 0.37
N LEU A 65 -3.27 2.98 -0.59
CA LEU A 65 -2.27 1.94 -0.72
C LEU A 65 -1.35 2.31 -1.87
N THR A 66 -0.06 2.38 -1.62
CA THR A 66 0.95 2.68 -2.63
C THR A 66 1.74 1.42 -2.93
N VAL A 67 1.78 1.05 -4.20
CA VAL A 67 2.47 -0.16 -4.67
C VAL A 67 3.50 0.24 -5.71
N SER A 68 4.74 -0.21 -5.53
CA SER A 68 5.82 0.04 -6.49
C SER A 68 5.97 -1.14 -7.43
N LEU A 69 5.86 -0.87 -8.72
CA LEU A 69 6.04 -1.88 -9.78
C LEU A 69 7.13 -1.40 -10.73
N ARG A 70 7.65 -2.32 -11.53
CA ARG A 70 8.69 -2.01 -12.54
C ARG A 70 8.10 -1.65 -13.89
N ARG A 71 6.80 -1.43 -13.93
CA ARG A 71 6.04 -1.07 -15.12
C ARG A 71 4.93 -0.12 -14.74
N ARG A 72 4.41 0.61 -15.70
CA ARG A 72 3.22 1.41 -15.53
C ARG A 72 2.02 0.51 -15.77
N ASP A 73 1.27 0.19 -14.73
CA ASP A 73 0.04 -0.59 -14.86
C ASP A 73 -1.07 0.28 -15.44
N SER A 74 -1.88 -0.29 -16.30
CA SER A 74 -2.88 0.45 -17.07
C SER A 74 -4.28 0.47 -16.44
N SER A 75 -4.45 -0.12 -15.25
CA SER A 75 -5.76 -0.14 -14.61
C SER A 75 -6.28 1.28 -14.37
N PRO A 76 -7.56 1.55 -14.68
CA PRO A 76 -8.16 2.85 -14.39
C PRO A 76 -8.43 3.07 -12.90
N ARG A 77 -8.21 2.05 -12.07
CA ARG A 77 -8.44 2.15 -10.62
C ARG A 77 -7.40 3.00 -9.91
N TRP A 78 -6.20 3.15 -10.49
CA TRP A 78 -5.15 3.96 -9.85
C TRP A 78 -5.55 5.41 -9.80
N LYS A 79 -5.45 6.01 -8.63
CA LYS A 79 -5.64 7.46 -8.46
C LYS A 79 -4.55 8.22 -9.18
N GLU A 80 -3.33 7.70 -9.09
CA GLU A 80 -2.16 8.34 -9.67
C GLU A 80 -1.07 7.30 -9.88
N VAL A 81 -0.33 7.43 -10.98
CA VAL A 81 0.87 6.62 -11.24
C VAL A 81 2.01 7.57 -11.49
N VAL A 82 3.10 7.45 -10.73
CA VAL A 82 4.24 8.34 -10.82
C VAL A 82 5.49 7.53 -11.14
N GLN A 83 6.17 7.89 -12.21
CA GLN A 83 7.49 7.33 -12.49
C GLN A 83 8.51 8.03 -11.60
N VAL A 84 9.11 7.29 -10.66
CA VAL A 84 10.07 7.86 -9.71
C VAL A 84 11.51 7.68 -10.17
N SER A 85 11.75 6.74 -11.05
CA SER A 85 13.07 6.55 -11.69
C SER A 85 12.86 5.61 -12.87
N SER A 86 13.95 5.35 -13.61
CA SER A 86 13.89 4.41 -14.74
C SER A 86 13.46 3.03 -14.24
N GLY A 87 12.38 2.49 -14.81
CA GLY A 87 11.85 1.18 -14.45
C GLY A 87 11.21 1.10 -13.07
N ARG A 88 10.85 2.25 -12.46
CA ARG A 88 10.18 2.25 -11.16
C ARG A 88 9.00 3.20 -11.18
N TYR A 89 7.83 2.63 -10.89
CA TYR A 89 6.58 3.38 -10.91
C TYR A 89 5.82 3.16 -9.62
N THR A 90 5.47 4.23 -8.91
CA THR A 90 4.60 4.15 -7.73
C THR A 90 3.16 4.34 -8.16
N HIS A 91 2.31 3.46 -7.67
CA HIS A 91 0.89 3.40 -8.01
C HIS A 91 0.09 3.67 -6.75
N HIS A 92 -0.74 4.70 -6.76
CA HIS A 92 -1.55 5.08 -5.60
C HIS A 92 -2.99 4.64 -5.79
N LEU A 93 -3.48 3.80 -4.89
CA LEU A 93 -4.85 3.28 -4.92
C LEU A 93 -5.61 3.78 -3.70
N GLU A 94 -6.70 4.52 -3.93
CA GLU A 94 -7.59 4.92 -2.84
C GLU A 94 -8.49 3.76 -2.47
N LEU A 95 -8.55 3.42 -1.18
CA LEU A 95 -9.39 2.34 -0.66
C LEU A 95 -10.48 2.91 0.22
N ARG A 96 -11.72 2.50 -0.06
CA ARG A 96 -12.90 2.93 0.69
C ARG A 96 -13.63 1.78 1.37
N SER A 97 -13.44 0.54 0.88
CA SER A 97 -14.05 -0.63 1.50
C SER A 97 -13.15 -1.84 1.33
N ALA A 98 -13.32 -2.83 2.21
CA ALA A 98 -12.51 -4.05 2.17
C ALA A 98 -12.77 -4.88 0.91
N GLU A 99 -13.97 -4.76 0.31
CA GLU A 99 -14.30 -5.48 -0.92
C GLU A 99 -13.45 -5.03 -2.10
N GLU A 100 -12.87 -3.85 -2.04
CA GLU A 100 -11.98 -3.36 -3.09
C GLU A 100 -10.63 -4.07 -3.08
N ILE A 101 -10.31 -4.79 -2.01
CA ILE A 101 -9.09 -5.60 -1.93
C ILE A 101 -9.40 -6.96 -2.54
N ASP A 102 -9.48 -6.98 -3.85
CA ASP A 102 -9.92 -8.10 -4.66
C ASP A 102 -8.73 -8.82 -5.32
N ASP A 103 -9.02 -9.72 -6.26
CA ASP A 103 -7.98 -10.50 -6.94
C ASP A 103 -7.00 -9.62 -7.71
N GLU A 104 -7.47 -8.51 -8.27
CA GLU A 104 -6.60 -7.58 -8.97
C GLU A 104 -5.59 -6.95 -8.00
N VAL A 105 -6.06 -6.49 -6.85
CA VAL A 105 -5.18 -5.92 -5.82
C VAL A 105 -4.22 -6.97 -5.30
N ARG A 106 -4.69 -8.19 -5.05
CA ARG A 106 -3.82 -9.29 -4.63
C ARG A 106 -2.73 -9.58 -5.66
N GLY A 107 -3.07 -9.52 -6.93
CA GLY A 107 -2.10 -9.70 -8.01
C GLY A 107 -1.01 -8.63 -8.00
N TRP A 108 -1.39 -7.37 -7.78
CA TRP A 108 -0.40 -6.29 -7.67
C TRP A 108 0.50 -6.47 -6.45
N LEU A 109 -0.06 -6.88 -5.32
CA LEU A 109 0.73 -7.12 -4.11
C LEU A 109 1.69 -8.29 -4.32
N ALA A 110 1.26 -9.35 -4.98
CA ALA A 110 2.11 -10.49 -5.29
C ALA A 110 3.25 -10.08 -6.23
N GLU A 111 2.96 -9.26 -7.22
CA GLU A 111 3.99 -8.73 -8.13
C GLU A 111 5.00 -7.87 -7.36
N ALA A 112 4.53 -6.98 -6.50
CA ALA A 112 5.39 -6.13 -5.69
C ALA A 112 6.25 -6.97 -4.72
N TRP A 113 5.68 -8.03 -4.17
CA TRP A 113 6.40 -8.97 -3.31
C TRP A 113 7.56 -9.61 -4.06
N ALA A 114 7.30 -10.11 -5.26
CA ALA A 114 8.33 -10.75 -6.08
C ALA A 114 9.44 -9.77 -6.45
N ILE A 115 9.08 -8.51 -6.74
CA ILE A 115 10.05 -7.45 -7.02
C ILE A 115 10.93 -7.19 -5.79
N ALA A 116 10.31 -7.04 -4.61
CA ALA A 116 11.04 -6.78 -3.36
C ALA A 116 12.01 -7.91 -3.06
N GLU A 117 11.57 -9.15 -3.27
CA GLU A 117 12.38 -10.34 -3.03
C GLU A 117 13.54 -10.46 -4.00
N GLY A 118 13.32 -10.10 -5.26
CA GLY A 118 14.35 -10.17 -6.32
C GLY A 118 15.16 -8.89 -6.50
N ALA A 119 14.86 -7.83 -5.75
CA ALA A 119 15.55 -6.55 -5.90
C ALA A 119 16.98 -6.64 -5.38
N ARG A 120 17.94 -6.27 -6.21
CA ARG A 120 19.36 -6.35 -5.89
C ARG A 120 20.13 -5.19 -6.54
#